data_5d50c54a52d32572b09a0d2d6ff5f919
#
_entry.id   5d50c54a52d32572b09a0d2d6ff5f919
#
_cell.length_a   1.000
_cell.length_b   1.000
_cell.length_c   1.000
_cell.angle_alpha   90.00
_cell.angle_beta   90.00
_cell.angle_gamma   90.00
#
_symmetry.space_group_name_H-M   'P 1'
#
loop_
_entity.id
_entity.type
_entity.pdbx_description
1 polymer ?
#
loop_
_entity_poly.entity_id
_entity_poly.type
_entity_poly.pdbx_seq_one_letter_code
_entity_poly.pdbx_strand_id
1 'polypeptide(L)'
;MKILVLNCGSSSIKYKLYNMDDESVLAQGGVERIGLDEAFIKITMPNGEKKIIMHDMPDHKEGVNFVFKCLLDPEFGALKSLDEIDAVGHRVVQGGDLFEKSCIVTKEVEDGIESLCDLAPVHNAGHLRGIRAVNALMPHVPQVTVFDNAFHSTMPDYAYLYAIPYELYKKYHVRRYGFHGTSHRYVSQRVCEFLGVDIKTQKIITCHVGNGASIAAVKYGKVIDTSMGLTPLAGLMMGSRSGDIDPSAVTYLMEKLGKTPHEMAEFLNKESGVLGISGLSSDMREIEKADSEGNERAHLALQMYNYRIKKYIGEYAAAMGGVDIIVWTAGVGENQEDVRWDSCQGLEFLGIKMDKEANHCRGVERVISAPDSKVKVCLIPTDEEIVIARDTMELVSK
;
A
#
# COMPACT_ATOMS: atom_id res chain seq x y z
N MET A 1 -24.85 4.92 8.05
CA MET A 1 -24.32 5.37 6.73
C MET A 1 -23.65 4.19 6.05
N LYS A 2 -23.98 3.90 4.76
CA LYS A 2 -23.34 2.83 3.99
C LYS A 2 -22.36 3.43 2.98
N ILE A 3 -21.09 3.04 3.08
CA ILE A 3 -20.03 3.57 2.22
C ILE A 3 -19.41 2.43 1.41
N LEU A 4 -19.41 2.58 0.09
CA LEU A 4 -18.71 1.69 -0.82
C LEU A 4 -17.29 2.20 -1.05
N VAL A 5 -16.30 1.38 -0.76
CA VAL A 5 -14.89 1.66 -1.05
C VAL A 5 -14.47 0.91 -2.30
N LEU A 6 -13.85 1.63 -3.25
CA LEU A 6 -13.34 1.09 -4.51
C LEU A 6 -11.84 1.34 -4.66
N ASN A 7 -11.13 0.32 -5.08
CA ASN A 7 -9.73 0.39 -5.49
C ASN A 7 -9.61 -0.19 -6.91
N CYS A 8 -9.60 0.71 -7.90
CA CYS A 8 -9.60 0.36 -9.31
C CYS A 8 -8.16 0.35 -9.86
N GLY A 9 -7.60 -0.84 -10.09
CA GLY A 9 -6.34 -1.02 -10.80
C GLY A 9 -6.48 -0.92 -12.32
N SER A 10 -5.43 -1.27 -13.06
CA SER A 10 -5.45 -1.26 -14.53
C SER A 10 -6.43 -2.27 -15.13
N SER A 11 -6.54 -3.46 -14.52
CA SER A 11 -7.40 -4.57 -14.97
C SER A 11 -8.15 -5.24 -13.82
N SER A 12 -8.32 -4.56 -12.69
CA SER A 12 -9.01 -5.12 -11.52
C SER A 12 -9.73 -4.04 -10.71
N ILE A 13 -10.75 -4.45 -9.95
CA ILE A 13 -11.45 -3.60 -8.99
C ILE A 13 -11.59 -4.41 -7.70
N LYS A 14 -11.07 -3.90 -6.60
CA LYS A 14 -11.40 -4.41 -5.26
C LYS A 14 -12.45 -3.52 -4.62
N TYR A 15 -13.38 -4.11 -3.90
CA TYR A 15 -14.42 -3.36 -3.23
C TYR A 15 -14.73 -3.90 -1.84
N LYS A 16 -15.13 -2.99 -0.95
CA LYS A 16 -15.77 -3.27 0.34
C LYS A 16 -16.92 -2.31 0.56
N LEU A 17 -18.04 -2.81 1.01
CA LEU A 17 -19.18 -2.04 1.45
C LEU A 17 -19.23 -2.06 2.98
N TYR A 18 -19.18 -0.91 3.60
CA TYR A 18 -19.23 -0.74 5.05
C TYR A 18 -20.57 -0.21 5.55
N ASN A 19 -21.02 -0.69 6.71
CA ASN A 19 -21.93 0.06 7.56
C ASN A 19 -21.10 0.91 8.54
N MET A 20 -21.11 2.23 8.40
CA MET A 20 -20.29 3.12 9.23
C MET A 20 -20.87 3.40 10.62
N ASP A 21 -22.03 2.85 10.96
CA ASP A 21 -22.59 2.97 12.31
C ASP A 21 -21.81 2.08 13.31
N ASP A 22 -21.26 0.95 12.82
CA ASP A 22 -20.48 -0.01 13.59
C ASP A 22 -19.19 -0.45 12.87
N GLU A 23 -18.88 0.16 11.73
CA GLU A 23 -17.74 -0.16 10.84
C GLU A 23 -17.72 -1.62 10.35
N SER A 24 -18.86 -2.31 10.35
CA SER A 24 -18.96 -3.67 9.85
C SER A 24 -18.90 -3.74 8.33
N VAL A 25 -18.27 -4.80 7.80
CA VAL A 25 -18.22 -5.09 6.37
C VAL A 25 -19.48 -5.82 5.97
N LEU A 26 -20.31 -5.21 5.13
CA LEU A 26 -21.55 -5.78 4.60
C LEU A 26 -21.31 -6.67 3.37
N ALA A 27 -20.35 -6.30 2.53
CA ALA A 27 -19.96 -7.06 1.36
C ALA A 27 -18.52 -6.74 0.96
N GLN A 28 -17.81 -7.70 0.39
CA GLN A 28 -16.47 -7.49 -0.15
C GLN A 28 -16.15 -8.46 -1.29
N GLY A 29 -15.30 -8.01 -2.20
CA GLY A 29 -14.88 -8.84 -3.31
C GLY A 29 -13.90 -8.14 -4.24
N GLY A 30 -13.66 -8.76 -5.39
CA GLY A 30 -12.79 -8.20 -6.41
C GLY A 30 -13.11 -8.72 -7.79
N VAL A 31 -13.11 -7.80 -8.73
CA VAL A 31 -13.16 -8.06 -10.17
C VAL A 31 -11.74 -8.20 -10.68
N GLU A 32 -11.49 -9.18 -11.52
CA GLU A 32 -10.19 -9.46 -12.10
C GLU A 32 -10.29 -9.62 -13.62
N ARG A 33 -9.20 -9.30 -14.33
CA ARG A 33 -9.04 -9.46 -15.79
C ARG A 33 -9.96 -8.56 -16.62
N ILE A 34 -10.29 -7.35 -16.15
CA ILE A 34 -11.06 -6.36 -16.91
C ILE A 34 -10.34 -6.06 -18.25
N GLY A 35 -11.07 -6.12 -19.35
CA GLY A 35 -10.56 -5.92 -20.70
C GLY A 35 -9.76 -7.12 -21.26
N LEU A 36 -9.80 -8.26 -20.58
CA LEU A 36 -9.15 -9.50 -20.99
C LEU A 36 -10.17 -10.65 -21.01
N ASP A 37 -9.81 -11.72 -21.71
CA ASP A 37 -10.62 -12.96 -21.73
C ASP A 37 -10.75 -13.55 -20.32
N GLU A 38 -11.86 -14.23 -20.06
CA GLU A 38 -12.15 -14.91 -18.80
C GLU A 38 -12.15 -13.96 -17.59
N ALA A 39 -12.70 -12.76 -17.73
CA ALA A 39 -12.92 -11.86 -16.61
C ALA A 39 -13.91 -12.45 -15.60
N PHE A 40 -13.67 -12.19 -14.32
CA PHE A 40 -14.52 -12.75 -13.24
C PHE A 40 -14.58 -11.80 -12.04
N ILE A 41 -15.61 -12.00 -11.22
CA ILE A 41 -15.69 -11.45 -9.87
C ILE A 41 -15.53 -12.56 -8.84
N LYS A 42 -14.77 -12.29 -7.80
CA LYS A 42 -14.63 -13.11 -6.61
C LYS A 42 -15.29 -12.42 -5.43
N ILE A 43 -16.31 -13.01 -4.87
CA ILE A 43 -17.10 -12.47 -3.76
C ILE A 43 -16.78 -13.28 -2.50
N THR A 44 -16.61 -12.61 -1.39
CA THR A 44 -16.55 -13.26 -0.07
C THR A 44 -17.97 -13.27 0.52
N MET A 45 -18.51 -14.46 0.71
CA MET A 45 -19.83 -14.69 1.28
C MET A 45 -19.84 -14.39 2.79
N PRO A 46 -21.00 -14.11 3.41
CA PRO A 46 -21.09 -13.90 4.85
C PRO A 46 -20.56 -15.04 5.71
N ASN A 47 -20.58 -16.27 5.20
CA ASN A 47 -20.00 -17.45 5.87
C ASN A 47 -18.49 -17.59 5.67
N GLY A 48 -17.84 -16.64 4.97
CA GLY A 48 -16.41 -16.64 4.65
C GLY A 48 -16.02 -17.44 3.40
N GLU A 49 -16.96 -18.16 2.78
CA GLU A 49 -16.71 -18.86 1.52
C GLU A 49 -16.53 -17.89 0.36
N LYS A 50 -15.81 -18.30 -0.67
CA LYS A 50 -15.54 -17.49 -1.86
C LYS A 50 -16.32 -18.04 -3.04
N LYS A 51 -17.14 -17.19 -3.66
CA LYS A 51 -17.87 -17.46 -4.90
C LYS A 51 -17.18 -16.75 -6.06
N ILE A 52 -16.94 -17.47 -7.15
CA ILE A 52 -16.39 -16.90 -8.39
C ILE A 52 -17.50 -16.93 -9.44
N ILE A 53 -17.72 -15.80 -10.08
CA ILE A 53 -18.70 -15.63 -11.14
C ILE A 53 -17.99 -15.08 -12.37
N MET A 54 -18.04 -15.83 -13.47
CA MET A 54 -17.51 -15.39 -14.77
C MET A 54 -18.47 -14.39 -15.40
N HIS A 55 -17.92 -13.29 -15.90
CA HIS A 55 -18.69 -12.27 -16.62
C HIS A 55 -17.74 -11.52 -17.57
N ASP A 56 -18.21 -11.23 -18.78
CA ASP A 56 -17.44 -10.41 -19.71
C ASP A 56 -17.47 -8.95 -19.26
N MET A 57 -16.28 -8.40 -19.02
CA MET A 57 -16.09 -7.04 -18.52
C MET A 57 -15.09 -6.30 -19.43
N PRO A 58 -15.54 -5.74 -20.55
CA PRO A 58 -14.66 -5.09 -21.52
C PRO A 58 -13.97 -3.83 -20.97
N ASP A 59 -14.57 -3.19 -19.97
CA ASP A 59 -14.03 -1.98 -19.37
C ASP A 59 -14.39 -1.85 -17.87
N HIS A 60 -13.84 -0.83 -17.22
CA HIS A 60 -14.11 -0.54 -15.81
C HIS A 60 -15.56 -0.16 -15.53
N LYS A 61 -16.28 0.41 -16.51
CA LYS A 61 -17.69 0.76 -16.34
C LYS A 61 -18.53 -0.50 -16.15
N GLU A 62 -18.31 -1.52 -17.01
CA GLU A 62 -19.01 -2.80 -16.84
C GLU A 62 -18.51 -3.53 -15.57
N GLY A 63 -17.22 -3.43 -15.21
CA GLY A 63 -16.71 -3.98 -13.95
C GLY A 63 -17.41 -3.38 -12.72
N VAL A 64 -17.56 -2.06 -12.64
CA VAL A 64 -18.32 -1.38 -11.56
C VAL A 64 -19.80 -1.74 -11.61
N ASN A 65 -20.40 -1.76 -12.80
CA ASN A 65 -21.79 -2.17 -12.99
C ASN A 65 -22.03 -3.61 -12.49
N PHE A 66 -21.08 -4.49 -12.73
CA PHE A 66 -21.19 -5.89 -12.26
C PHE A 66 -21.02 -5.99 -10.75
N VAL A 67 -20.15 -5.19 -10.13
CA VAL A 67 -20.10 -5.06 -8.67
C VAL A 67 -21.47 -4.64 -8.12
N PHE A 68 -22.12 -3.64 -8.71
CA PHE A 68 -23.45 -3.19 -8.29
C PHE A 68 -24.51 -4.28 -8.45
N LYS A 69 -24.50 -5.03 -9.56
CA LYS A 69 -25.38 -6.19 -9.74
C LYS A 69 -25.18 -7.25 -8.63
N CYS A 70 -23.93 -7.51 -8.26
CA CYS A 70 -23.61 -8.45 -7.17
C CYS A 70 -24.05 -7.92 -5.80
N LEU A 71 -23.95 -6.62 -5.55
CA LEU A 71 -24.45 -6.03 -4.30
C LEU A 71 -25.98 -6.10 -4.16
N LEU A 72 -26.70 -6.15 -5.27
CA LEU A 72 -28.16 -6.26 -5.33
C LEU A 72 -28.67 -7.71 -5.51
N ASP A 73 -27.80 -8.69 -5.63
CA ASP A 73 -28.20 -10.06 -5.87
C ASP A 73 -29.05 -10.60 -4.72
N PRO A 74 -30.21 -11.24 -5.00
CA PRO A 74 -31.14 -11.69 -3.95
C PRO A 74 -30.60 -12.84 -3.09
N GLU A 75 -29.58 -13.58 -3.56
CA GLU A 75 -29.01 -14.73 -2.83
C GLU A 75 -27.87 -14.31 -1.90
N PHE A 76 -27.01 -13.39 -2.35
CA PHE A 76 -25.78 -13.04 -1.63
C PHE A 76 -25.49 -11.52 -1.57
N GLY A 77 -26.34 -10.70 -2.16
CA GLY A 77 -26.20 -9.24 -2.13
C GLY A 77 -26.50 -8.68 -0.73
N ALA A 78 -25.91 -7.52 -0.47
CA ALA A 78 -26.05 -6.80 0.80
C ALA A 78 -27.05 -5.65 0.75
N LEU A 79 -27.60 -5.34 -0.43
CA LEU A 79 -28.46 -4.18 -0.66
C LEU A 79 -29.75 -4.58 -1.36
N LYS A 80 -30.83 -3.82 -1.11
CA LYS A 80 -32.10 -3.93 -1.82
C LYS A 80 -32.19 -2.92 -2.98
N SER A 81 -31.49 -1.78 -2.85
CA SER A 81 -31.39 -0.72 -3.85
C SER A 81 -30.01 -0.08 -3.76
N LEU A 82 -29.51 0.43 -4.90
CA LEU A 82 -28.26 1.25 -4.91
C LEU A 82 -28.44 2.56 -4.16
N ASP A 83 -29.66 3.04 -3.97
CA ASP A 83 -29.94 4.25 -3.17
C ASP A 83 -29.57 4.10 -1.70
N GLU A 84 -29.28 2.88 -1.26
CA GLU A 84 -28.76 2.64 0.09
C GLU A 84 -27.26 2.97 0.24
N ILE A 85 -26.55 3.21 -0.87
CA ILE A 85 -25.15 3.66 -0.84
C ILE A 85 -25.15 5.18 -0.66
N ASP A 86 -24.74 5.63 0.50
CA ASP A 86 -24.71 7.05 0.86
C ASP A 86 -23.52 7.79 0.23
N ALA A 87 -22.37 7.10 0.04
CA ALA A 87 -21.17 7.67 -0.58
C ALA A 87 -20.23 6.58 -1.12
N VAL A 88 -19.31 6.99 -2.01
CA VAL A 88 -18.25 6.13 -2.55
C VAL A 88 -16.88 6.73 -2.27
N GLY A 89 -15.99 5.94 -1.66
CA GLY A 89 -14.59 6.27 -1.43
C GLY A 89 -13.69 5.59 -2.46
N HIS A 90 -12.76 6.34 -3.04
CA HIS A 90 -11.82 5.83 -4.04
C HIS A 90 -10.38 5.95 -3.54
N ARG A 91 -9.61 4.86 -3.67
CA ARG A 91 -8.16 4.93 -3.56
C ARG A 91 -7.58 5.55 -4.83
N VAL A 92 -6.65 6.49 -4.68
CA VAL A 92 -5.84 7.05 -5.77
C VAL A 92 -4.37 6.97 -5.37
N VAL A 93 -3.53 6.37 -6.23
CA VAL A 93 -2.12 6.13 -5.88
C VAL A 93 -1.32 7.44 -5.87
N GLN A 94 -1.46 8.30 -6.87
CA GLN A 94 -0.64 9.50 -6.99
C GLN A 94 -1.48 10.77 -6.97
N GLY A 95 -1.34 11.56 -5.91
CA GLY A 95 -1.94 12.88 -5.73
C GLY A 95 -0.97 14.03 -6.02
N GLY A 96 0.31 13.72 -6.32
CA GLY A 96 1.35 14.72 -6.54
C GLY A 96 1.55 15.62 -5.31
N ASP A 97 1.87 16.86 -5.58
CA ASP A 97 1.85 17.96 -4.63
C ASP A 97 0.55 18.80 -4.73
N LEU A 98 -0.43 18.33 -5.52
CA LEU A 98 -1.74 18.94 -5.66
C LEU A 98 -2.71 18.51 -4.54
N PHE A 99 -2.60 17.27 -4.07
CA PHE A 99 -3.54 16.70 -3.11
C PHE A 99 -2.81 16.21 -1.85
N GLU A 100 -2.81 17.05 -0.82
CA GLU A 100 -2.20 16.77 0.48
C GLU A 100 -3.14 16.06 1.46
N LYS A 101 -4.42 15.89 1.08
CA LYS A 101 -5.48 15.26 1.88
C LYS A 101 -6.59 14.70 1.00
N SER A 102 -7.42 13.88 1.58
CA SER A 102 -8.64 13.37 0.95
C SER A 102 -9.58 14.52 0.56
N CYS A 103 -10.28 14.39 -0.55
CA CYS A 103 -11.19 15.43 -1.05
C CYS A 103 -12.41 14.85 -1.77
N ILE A 104 -13.51 15.62 -1.75
CA ILE A 104 -14.72 15.31 -2.54
C ILE A 104 -14.37 15.42 -4.03
N VAL A 105 -14.83 14.45 -4.81
CA VAL A 105 -14.64 14.44 -6.26
C VAL A 105 -15.44 15.58 -6.89
N THR A 106 -14.73 16.47 -7.55
CA THR A 106 -15.28 17.51 -8.43
C THR A 106 -14.61 17.40 -9.80
N LYS A 107 -15.05 18.18 -10.77
CA LYS A 107 -14.38 18.22 -12.08
C LYS A 107 -12.92 18.63 -11.96
N GLU A 108 -12.61 19.58 -11.09
CA GLU A 108 -11.24 20.06 -10.83
C GLU A 108 -10.36 18.95 -10.22
N VAL A 109 -10.94 18.10 -9.36
CA VAL A 109 -10.23 16.95 -8.78
C VAL A 109 -9.96 15.90 -9.84
N GLU A 110 -10.94 15.58 -10.71
CA GLU A 110 -10.72 14.67 -11.84
C GLU A 110 -9.62 15.17 -12.77
N ASP A 111 -9.67 16.46 -13.16
CA ASP A 111 -8.67 17.09 -14.04
C ASP A 111 -7.28 17.10 -13.39
N GLY A 112 -7.21 17.35 -12.07
CA GLY A 112 -5.99 17.26 -11.31
C GLY A 112 -5.39 15.85 -11.32
N ILE A 113 -6.20 14.81 -11.08
CA ILE A 113 -5.73 13.41 -11.15
C ILE A 113 -5.30 13.05 -12.57
N GLU A 114 -6.02 13.53 -13.60
CA GLU A 114 -5.68 13.30 -15.01
C GLU A 114 -4.31 13.92 -15.35
N SER A 115 -4.03 15.13 -14.88
CA SER A 115 -2.74 15.80 -15.08
C SER A 115 -1.55 15.06 -14.44
N LEU A 116 -1.82 14.23 -13.42
CA LEU A 116 -0.82 13.40 -12.73
C LEU A 116 -0.65 12.01 -13.34
N CYS A 117 -1.35 11.69 -14.42
CA CYS A 117 -1.20 10.39 -15.10
C CYS A 117 0.22 10.18 -15.66
N ASP A 118 0.95 11.24 -16.00
CA ASP A 118 2.35 11.12 -16.44
C ASP A 118 3.28 10.60 -15.32
N LEU A 119 2.95 10.90 -14.05
CA LEU A 119 3.70 10.40 -12.90
C LEU A 119 3.31 8.95 -12.50
N ALA A 120 2.08 8.54 -12.79
CA ALA A 120 1.55 7.22 -12.46
C ALA A 120 0.61 6.68 -13.55
N PRO A 121 1.11 6.45 -14.78
CA PRO A 121 0.27 6.20 -15.95
C PRO A 121 -0.60 4.94 -15.82
N VAL A 122 -0.05 3.90 -15.22
CA VAL A 122 -0.76 2.62 -15.03
C VAL A 122 -1.85 2.72 -13.95
N HIS A 123 -1.59 3.45 -12.87
CA HIS A 123 -2.47 3.50 -11.70
C HIS A 123 -3.55 4.58 -11.84
N ASN A 124 -3.16 5.85 -12.01
CA ASN A 124 -4.13 6.96 -12.02
C ASN A 124 -5.17 6.86 -13.13
N ALA A 125 -4.79 6.38 -14.32
CA ALA A 125 -5.74 6.12 -15.38
C ALA A 125 -6.81 5.08 -15.01
N GLY A 126 -6.43 4.03 -14.26
CA GLY A 126 -7.38 3.03 -13.72
C GLY A 126 -8.33 3.64 -12.71
N HIS A 127 -7.80 4.43 -11.77
CA HIS A 127 -8.58 5.12 -10.75
C HIS A 127 -9.61 6.08 -11.35
N LEU A 128 -9.21 6.91 -12.34
CA LEU A 128 -10.11 7.81 -13.05
C LEU A 128 -11.24 7.06 -13.78
N ARG A 129 -10.93 5.92 -14.41
CA ARG A 129 -11.98 5.09 -15.03
C ARG A 129 -13.00 4.62 -14.00
N GLY A 130 -12.56 4.21 -12.81
CA GLY A 130 -13.44 3.84 -11.70
C GLY A 130 -14.33 4.99 -11.23
N ILE A 131 -13.75 6.16 -10.96
CA ILE A 131 -14.47 7.38 -10.56
C ILE A 131 -15.54 7.76 -11.62
N ARG A 132 -15.14 7.82 -12.89
CA ARG A 132 -16.03 8.15 -14.00
C ARG A 132 -17.12 7.10 -14.23
N ALA A 133 -16.82 5.81 -13.97
CA ALA A 133 -17.81 4.73 -14.02
C ALA A 133 -18.89 4.91 -12.95
N VAL A 134 -18.50 5.20 -11.70
CA VAL A 134 -19.45 5.49 -10.62
C VAL A 134 -20.28 6.73 -10.96
N ASN A 135 -19.66 7.81 -11.42
CA ASN A 135 -20.38 9.04 -11.81
C ASN A 135 -21.43 8.78 -12.91
N ALA A 136 -21.12 7.92 -13.87
CA ALA A 136 -22.06 7.55 -14.94
C ALA A 136 -23.21 6.66 -14.48
N LEU A 137 -23.00 5.80 -13.49
CA LEU A 137 -23.99 4.83 -12.98
C LEU A 137 -24.81 5.39 -11.82
N MET A 138 -24.20 6.25 -10.99
CA MET A 138 -24.77 6.84 -9.78
C MET A 138 -24.43 8.34 -9.68
N PRO A 139 -24.94 9.19 -10.58
CA PRO A 139 -24.50 10.61 -10.70
C PRO A 139 -24.83 11.48 -9.47
N HIS A 140 -25.70 11.04 -8.58
CA HIS A 140 -26.11 11.79 -7.39
C HIS A 140 -25.37 11.37 -6.12
N VAL A 141 -24.57 10.29 -6.17
CA VAL A 141 -23.83 9.79 -5.02
C VAL A 141 -22.55 10.59 -4.85
N PRO A 142 -22.29 11.19 -3.68
CA PRO A 142 -21.03 11.87 -3.42
C PRO A 142 -19.86 10.87 -3.44
N GLN A 143 -18.77 11.28 -4.05
CA GLN A 143 -17.56 10.50 -4.17
C GLN A 143 -16.39 11.23 -3.50
N VAL A 144 -15.48 10.48 -2.89
CA VAL A 144 -14.29 11.00 -2.21
C VAL A 144 -13.06 10.25 -2.72
N THR A 145 -11.96 10.97 -2.95
CA THR A 145 -10.64 10.40 -3.27
C THR A 145 -9.72 10.45 -2.07
N VAL A 146 -9.03 9.35 -1.82
CA VAL A 146 -8.01 9.20 -0.79
C VAL A 146 -6.69 8.84 -1.47
N PHE A 147 -5.67 9.66 -1.26
CA PHE A 147 -4.41 9.56 -1.99
C PHE A 147 -3.35 8.83 -1.17
N ASP A 148 -2.69 7.83 -1.77
CA ASP A 148 -1.64 7.04 -1.11
C ASP A 148 -0.44 7.85 -0.65
N ASN A 149 -0.12 8.94 -1.33
CA ASN A 149 0.99 9.81 -0.97
C ASN A 149 0.61 10.94 0.00
N ALA A 150 -0.68 11.18 0.25
CA ALA A 150 -1.13 12.32 1.05
C ALA A 150 -0.60 12.30 2.50
N PHE A 151 -0.50 11.13 3.13
CA PHE A 151 0.07 11.01 4.47
C PHE A 151 1.53 11.45 4.55
N HIS A 152 2.25 11.37 3.44
CA HIS A 152 3.66 11.78 3.32
C HIS A 152 3.85 13.27 3.00
N SER A 153 2.78 14.05 2.82
CA SER A 153 2.84 15.48 2.47
C SER A 153 3.55 16.34 3.52
N THR A 154 3.67 15.84 4.76
CA THR A 154 4.35 16.51 5.86
C THR A 154 5.88 16.38 5.84
N MET A 155 6.45 15.62 4.89
CA MET A 155 7.91 15.52 4.76
C MET A 155 8.54 16.90 4.50
N PRO A 156 9.64 17.25 5.19
CA PRO A 156 10.36 18.49 4.91
C PRO A 156 11.08 18.42 3.55
N ASP A 157 11.34 19.58 2.97
CA ASP A 157 11.95 19.70 1.64
C ASP A 157 13.30 18.99 1.49
N TYR A 158 14.14 19.07 2.50
CA TYR A 158 15.43 18.38 2.52
C TYR A 158 15.32 16.84 2.55
N ALA A 159 14.15 16.28 2.87
CA ALA A 159 13.89 14.83 2.83
C ALA A 159 13.26 14.40 1.51
N TYR A 160 12.39 15.21 0.91
CA TYR A 160 11.71 14.80 -0.32
C TYR A 160 12.44 15.22 -1.61
N LEU A 161 13.33 16.22 -1.58
CA LEU A 161 14.08 16.64 -2.77
C LEU A 161 15.19 15.63 -3.09
N TYR A 162 15.36 15.36 -4.38
CA TYR A 162 16.54 14.66 -4.86
C TYR A 162 17.67 15.68 -5.10
N ALA A 163 18.93 15.27 -4.89
CA ALA A 163 20.12 16.08 -5.11
C ALA A 163 20.45 16.22 -6.62
N ILE A 164 19.51 16.76 -7.38
CA ILE A 164 19.59 17.07 -8.80
C ILE A 164 19.26 18.56 -9.00
N PRO A 165 19.48 19.17 -10.19
CA PRO A 165 19.16 20.58 -10.39
C PRO A 165 17.75 20.94 -9.92
N TYR A 166 17.63 21.90 -9.01
CA TYR A 166 16.38 22.30 -8.35
C TYR A 166 15.24 22.62 -9.32
N GLU A 167 15.60 23.18 -10.50
CA GLU A 167 14.64 23.53 -11.55
C GLU A 167 13.88 22.32 -12.11
N LEU A 168 14.45 21.12 -12.01
CA LEU A 168 13.77 19.88 -12.42
C LEU A 168 12.59 19.54 -11.48
N TYR A 169 12.76 19.82 -10.19
CA TYR A 169 11.63 19.75 -9.26
C TYR A 169 10.56 20.79 -9.64
N LYS A 170 10.96 22.05 -9.82
CA LYS A 170 10.01 23.14 -10.14
C LYS A 170 9.24 22.89 -11.44
N LYS A 171 9.90 22.33 -12.43
CA LYS A 171 9.32 22.16 -13.77
C LYS A 171 8.56 20.84 -13.93
N TYR A 172 9.08 19.75 -13.36
CA TYR A 172 8.59 18.39 -13.60
C TYR A 172 8.11 17.71 -12.33
N HIS A 173 8.08 18.39 -11.19
CA HIS A 173 7.66 17.87 -9.90
C HIS A 173 8.42 16.58 -9.49
N VAL A 174 9.72 16.48 -9.89
CA VAL A 174 10.57 15.33 -9.58
C VAL A 174 11.03 15.44 -8.13
N ARG A 175 10.39 14.65 -7.27
CA ARG A 175 10.64 14.55 -5.83
C ARG A 175 10.23 13.18 -5.30
N ARG A 176 10.58 12.88 -4.06
CA ARG A 176 10.01 11.77 -3.31
C ARG A 176 8.57 12.09 -2.90
N TYR A 177 7.64 11.19 -3.20
CA TYR A 177 6.24 11.27 -2.74
C TYR A 177 5.95 10.21 -1.67
N GLY A 178 6.43 8.98 -1.88
CA GLY A 178 6.10 7.84 -1.05
C GLY A 178 4.69 7.31 -1.31
N PHE A 179 4.46 6.06 -0.95
CA PHE A 179 3.20 5.36 -1.19
C PHE A 179 2.85 4.47 0.00
N HIS A 180 1.74 3.74 -0.06
CA HIS A 180 1.13 3.04 1.07
C HIS A 180 0.77 3.97 2.24
N GLY A 181 0.59 5.27 1.97
CA GLY A 181 0.34 6.26 3.01
C GLY A 181 -0.91 5.99 3.82
N THR A 182 -1.96 5.44 3.20
CA THR A 182 -3.19 5.05 3.88
C THR A 182 -2.92 3.95 4.92
N SER A 183 -2.08 2.95 4.57
CA SER A 183 -1.64 1.92 5.50
C SER A 183 -0.74 2.48 6.60
N HIS A 184 0.28 3.26 6.25
CA HIS A 184 1.18 3.88 7.24
C HIS A 184 0.41 4.76 8.23
N ARG A 185 -0.58 5.51 7.76
CA ARG A 185 -1.48 6.32 8.59
C ARG A 185 -2.27 5.44 9.55
N TYR A 186 -2.92 4.41 9.04
CA TYR A 186 -3.70 3.48 9.85
C TYR A 186 -2.87 2.84 10.96
N VAL A 187 -1.79 2.16 10.60
CA VAL A 187 -1.03 1.38 11.58
C VAL A 187 -0.28 2.25 12.59
N SER A 188 0.14 3.47 12.22
CA SER A 188 0.77 4.39 13.16
C SER A 188 -0.21 4.95 14.20
N GLN A 189 -1.46 5.18 13.83
CA GLN A 189 -2.53 5.55 14.75
C GLN A 189 -2.96 4.36 15.59
N ARG A 190 -3.22 3.23 14.94
CA ARG A 190 -3.74 2.03 15.59
C ARG A 190 -2.77 1.46 16.63
N VAL A 191 -1.46 1.46 16.38
CA VAL A 191 -0.48 1.00 17.36
C VAL A 191 -0.48 1.88 18.62
N CYS A 192 -0.68 3.18 18.46
CA CYS A 192 -0.79 4.10 19.61
C CYS A 192 -2.04 3.84 20.44
N GLU A 193 -3.18 3.60 19.79
CA GLU A 193 -4.42 3.18 20.46
C GLU A 193 -4.22 1.84 21.19
N PHE A 194 -3.61 0.87 20.51
CA PHE A 194 -3.34 -0.45 21.07
C PHE A 194 -2.43 -0.40 22.30
N LEU A 195 -1.42 0.46 22.29
CA LEU A 195 -0.50 0.64 23.41
C LEU A 195 -0.98 1.66 24.45
N GLY A 196 -2.05 2.40 24.20
CA GLY A 196 -2.57 3.45 25.10
C GLY A 196 -1.64 4.66 25.19
N VAL A 197 -0.98 5.05 24.11
CA VAL A 197 -0.04 6.19 24.07
C VAL A 197 -0.48 7.26 23.06
N ASP A 198 -0.06 8.51 23.27
CA ASP A 198 -0.37 9.61 22.34
C ASP A 198 0.64 9.62 21.19
N ILE A 199 0.16 9.50 19.96
CA ILE A 199 0.97 9.55 18.73
C ILE A 199 1.85 10.83 18.64
N LYS A 200 1.39 11.93 19.23
CA LYS A 200 2.13 13.20 19.26
C LYS A 200 3.38 13.18 20.13
N THR A 201 3.58 12.11 20.88
CA THR A 201 4.76 11.91 21.75
C THR A 201 5.70 10.82 21.23
N GLN A 202 5.33 10.09 20.17
CA GLN A 202 6.03 8.90 19.72
C GLN A 202 6.82 9.12 18.42
N LYS A 203 7.94 8.43 18.31
CA LYS A 203 8.73 8.22 17.08
C LYS A 203 8.49 6.81 16.60
N ILE A 204 7.78 6.67 15.49
CA ILE A 204 7.28 5.38 15.01
C ILE A 204 7.90 5.07 13.65
N ILE A 205 8.41 3.87 13.48
CA ILE A 205 8.78 3.31 12.18
C ILE A 205 7.70 2.29 11.79
N THR A 206 7.04 2.54 10.67
CA THR A 206 6.01 1.64 10.13
C THR A 206 6.57 0.87 8.95
N CYS A 207 6.57 -0.46 9.06
CA CYS A 207 7.10 -1.39 8.06
C CYS A 207 5.90 -2.07 7.35
N HIS A 208 5.45 -1.49 6.24
CA HIS A 208 4.46 -2.09 5.36
C HIS A 208 5.18 -3.03 4.41
N VAL A 209 5.18 -4.32 4.70
CA VAL A 209 5.99 -5.33 4.02
C VAL A 209 5.10 -6.38 3.40
N GLY A 210 4.93 -6.29 2.09
CA GLY A 210 4.14 -7.21 1.26
C GLY A 210 4.88 -7.55 -0.04
N ASN A 211 4.16 -7.86 -1.11
CA ASN A 211 4.77 -7.99 -2.44
C ASN A 211 5.34 -6.64 -2.93
N GLY A 212 4.61 -5.53 -2.68
CA GLY A 212 5.18 -4.19 -2.60
C GLY A 212 5.53 -3.89 -1.15
N ALA A 213 6.62 -3.15 -0.90
CA ALA A 213 7.06 -2.86 0.46
C ALA A 213 7.58 -1.42 0.61
N SER A 214 7.27 -0.81 1.74
CA SER A 214 7.81 0.50 2.12
C SER A 214 7.91 0.65 3.64
N ILE A 215 8.78 1.56 4.06
CA ILE A 215 8.93 1.96 5.45
C ILE A 215 8.72 3.46 5.54
N ALA A 216 8.06 3.93 6.58
CA ALA A 216 7.89 5.36 6.84
C ALA A 216 8.34 5.72 8.26
N ALA A 217 8.95 6.89 8.38
CA ALA A 217 9.36 7.50 9.64
C ALA A 217 8.28 8.49 10.10
N VAL A 218 7.53 8.15 11.12
CA VAL A 218 6.46 8.96 11.68
C VAL A 218 6.92 9.56 13.01
N LYS A 219 7.19 10.86 13.03
CA LYS A 219 7.64 11.58 14.22
C LYS A 219 6.52 12.49 14.72
N TYR A 220 6.01 12.18 15.91
CA TYR A 220 4.99 13.00 16.57
C TYR A 220 3.72 13.19 15.72
N GLY A 221 3.31 12.09 15.04
CA GLY A 221 2.13 12.05 14.18
C GLY A 221 2.34 12.58 12.75
N LYS A 222 3.56 12.99 12.37
CA LYS A 222 3.90 13.50 11.04
C LYS A 222 4.96 12.63 10.38
N VAL A 223 4.78 12.31 9.12
CA VAL A 223 5.83 11.65 8.32
C VAL A 223 6.95 12.65 8.07
N ILE A 224 8.19 12.23 8.36
CA ILE A 224 9.38 13.01 8.07
C ILE A 224 10.23 12.40 6.95
N ASP A 225 10.06 11.11 6.66
CA ASP A 225 10.68 10.41 5.54
C ASP A 225 9.94 9.11 5.21
N THR A 226 10.15 8.59 3.99
CA THR A 226 9.61 7.30 3.54
C THR A 226 10.48 6.68 2.46
N SER A 227 10.47 5.36 2.33
CA SER A 227 11.41 4.63 1.47
C SER A 227 11.08 4.69 -0.03
N MET A 228 9.80 4.69 -0.41
CA MET A 228 9.41 4.84 -1.82
C MET A 228 9.66 6.27 -2.29
N GLY A 229 9.96 6.44 -3.57
CA GLY A 229 10.44 7.69 -4.16
C GLY A 229 9.37 8.44 -4.97
N LEU A 230 9.78 8.92 -6.14
CA LEU A 230 8.90 9.46 -7.18
C LEU A 230 7.86 8.40 -7.60
N THR A 231 8.28 7.16 -7.64
CA THR A 231 7.48 5.97 -7.98
C THR A 231 7.58 4.92 -6.89
N PRO A 232 6.71 3.89 -6.88
CA PRO A 232 6.80 2.79 -5.94
C PRO A 232 7.97 1.82 -6.16
N LEU A 233 8.96 2.18 -6.99
CA LEU A 233 10.13 1.34 -7.29
C LEU A 233 11.25 1.51 -6.27
N ALA A 234 11.55 2.76 -5.85
CA ALA A 234 12.63 3.07 -4.92
C ALA A 234 12.41 2.44 -3.54
N GLY A 235 13.47 2.33 -2.77
CA GLY A 235 13.46 1.89 -1.38
C GLY A 235 13.83 0.41 -1.21
N LEU A 236 12.96 -0.33 -0.54
CA LEU A 236 13.17 -1.73 -0.21
C LEU A 236 13.26 -2.62 -1.45
N MET A 237 14.01 -3.70 -1.34
CA MET A 237 13.87 -4.84 -2.24
C MET A 237 12.49 -5.45 -2.05
N MET A 238 11.76 -5.72 -3.14
CA MET A 238 10.38 -6.21 -3.11
C MET A 238 10.27 -7.55 -3.85
N GLY A 239 9.10 -8.11 -3.98
CA GLY A 239 8.88 -9.38 -4.66
C GLY A 239 9.49 -9.41 -6.07
N SER A 240 9.18 -8.41 -6.91
CA SER A 240 9.68 -8.30 -8.29
C SER A 240 10.38 -6.95 -8.59
N ARG A 241 10.41 -6.01 -7.64
CA ARG A 241 11.02 -4.68 -7.80
C ARG A 241 12.38 -4.63 -7.15
N SER A 242 13.35 -4.00 -7.84
CA SER A 242 14.72 -3.91 -7.36
C SER A 242 14.89 -3.15 -6.04
N GLY A 243 14.05 -2.17 -5.77
CA GLY A 243 14.34 -1.14 -4.78
C GLY A 243 15.52 -0.27 -5.22
N ASP A 244 16.23 0.30 -4.25
CA ASP A 244 17.37 1.19 -4.52
C ASP A 244 18.48 0.50 -5.32
N ILE A 245 18.90 1.19 -6.36
CA ILE A 245 20.02 0.79 -7.24
C ILE A 245 20.78 2.05 -7.63
N ASP A 246 22.08 1.91 -7.87
CA ASP A 246 22.91 2.98 -8.43
C ASP A 246 22.36 3.42 -9.80
N PRO A 247 22.04 4.74 -9.99
CA PRO A 247 21.60 5.25 -11.29
C PRO A 247 22.55 4.94 -12.45
N SER A 248 23.86 4.93 -12.19
CA SER A 248 24.85 4.58 -13.21
C SER A 248 24.82 3.11 -13.58
N ALA A 249 24.46 2.22 -12.65
CA ALA A 249 24.23 0.81 -12.95
C ALA A 249 23.02 0.63 -13.87
N VAL A 250 21.97 1.46 -13.71
CA VAL A 250 20.79 1.41 -14.57
C VAL A 250 21.15 1.77 -16.02
N THR A 251 21.84 2.90 -16.24
CA THR A 251 22.26 3.32 -17.60
C THR A 251 23.23 2.34 -18.22
N TYR A 252 24.18 1.80 -17.43
CA TYR A 252 25.11 0.77 -17.88
C TYR A 252 24.38 -0.49 -18.38
N LEU A 253 23.38 -0.96 -17.62
CA LEU A 253 22.58 -2.12 -17.99
C LEU A 253 21.72 -1.85 -19.22
N MET A 254 21.19 -0.63 -19.40
CA MET A 254 20.47 -0.26 -20.62
C MET A 254 21.32 -0.46 -21.86
N GLU A 255 22.58 -0.01 -21.83
CA GLU A 255 23.53 -0.19 -22.93
C GLU A 255 23.87 -1.68 -23.14
N LYS A 256 24.17 -2.42 -22.07
CA LYS A 256 24.55 -3.84 -22.15
C LYS A 256 23.45 -4.75 -22.65
N LEU A 257 22.20 -4.47 -22.25
CA LEU A 257 21.03 -5.27 -22.59
C LEU A 257 20.26 -4.74 -23.81
N GLY A 258 20.67 -3.57 -24.34
CA GLY A 258 19.97 -2.91 -25.46
C GLY A 258 18.54 -2.48 -25.12
N LYS A 259 18.26 -2.17 -23.83
CA LYS A 259 16.94 -1.80 -23.36
C LYS A 259 16.68 -0.31 -23.50
N THR A 260 15.51 0.03 -23.99
CA THR A 260 14.97 1.40 -23.91
C THR A 260 14.68 1.79 -22.47
N PRO A 261 14.50 3.09 -22.14
CA PRO A 261 14.11 3.51 -20.81
C PRO A 261 12.82 2.84 -20.29
N HIS A 262 11.82 2.62 -21.16
CA HIS A 262 10.59 1.93 -20.82
C HIS A 262 10.83 0.46 -20.47
N GLU A 263 11.56 -0.27 -21.31
CA GLU A 263 11.90 -1.68 -21.06
C GLU A 263 12.76 -1.86 -19.81
N MET A 264 13.64 -0.90 -19.50
CA MET A 264 14.41 -0.92 -18.27
C MET A 264 13.53 -0.68 -17.04
N ALA A 265 12.57 0.24 -17.13
CA ALA A 265 11.59 0.44 -16.06
C ALA A 265 10.77 -0.83 -15.80
N GLU A 266 10.31 -1.52 -16.86
CA GLU A 266 9.61 -2.81 -16.75
C GLU A 266 10.50 -3.88 -16.09
N PHE A 267 11.76 -4.00 -16.52
CA PHE A 267 12.75 -4.92 -15.97
C PHE A 267 12.94 -4.71 -14.45
N LEU A 268 13.14 -3.46 -14.02
CA LEU A 268 13.35 -3.14 -12.62
C LEU A 268 12.08 -3.34 -11.77
N ASN A 269 10.89 -3.23 -12.36
CA ASN A 269 9.62 -3.40 -11.66
C ASN A 269 9.10 -4.86 -11.65
N LYS A 270 9.38 -5.65 -12.68
CA LYS A 270 8.72 -6.95 -12.88
C LYS A 270 9.66 -8.16 -12.89
N GLU A 271 10.96 -7.96 -13.15
CA GLU A 271 11.94 -9.04 -13.33
C GLU A 271 13.07 -9.00 -12.30
N SER A 272 12.99 -8.10 -11.33
CA SER A 272 14.03 -7.84 -10.34
C SER A 272 13.60 -8.29 -8.93
N GLY A 273 14.16 -7.72 -7.89
CA GLY A 273 13.81 -8.03 -6.51
C GLY A 273 14.09 -9.47 -6.12
N VAL A 274 13.23 -10.03 -5.28
CA VAL A 274 13.33 -11.40 -4.79
C VAL A 274 13.29 -12.39 -5.95
N LEU A 275 12.39 -12.17 -6.92
CA LEU A 275 12.30 -12.96 -8.16
C LEU A 275 13.64 -12.94 -8.93
N GLY A 276 14.21 -11.76 -9.15
CA GLY A 276 15.44 -11.61 -9.92
C GLY A 276 16.66 -12.28 -9.26
N ILE A 277 16.79 -12.16 -7.94
CA ILE A 277 17.89 -12.77 -7.19
C ILE A 277 17.70 -14.28 -7.06
N SER A 278 16.52 -14.73 -6.64
CA SER A 278 16.25 -16.17 -6.47
C SER A 278 16.18 -16.93 -7.79
N GLY A 279 15.63 -16.30 -8.82
CA GLY A 279 15.31 -16.94 -10.10
C GLY A 279 14.15 -17.93 -10.01
N LEU A 280 13.35 -17.85 -8.93
CA LEU A 280 12.27 -18.81 -8.65
C LEU A 280 10.89 -18.13 -8.66
N SER A 281 10.66 -17.21 -7.73
CA SER A 281 9.35 -16.63 -7.49
C SER A 281 9.46 -15.25 -6.85
N SER A 282 8.40 -14.46 -6.98
CA SER A 282 8.19 -13.23 -6.19
C SER A 282 7.40 -13.50 -4.90
N ASP A 283 6.90 -14.71 -4.69
CA ASP A 283 6.16 -15.11 -3.49
C ASP A 283 7.13 -15.53 -2.39
N MET A 284 7.18 -14.76 -1.31
CA MET A 284 8.07 -14.99 -0.19
C MET A 284 7.88 -16.36 0.48
N ARG A 285 6.67 -16.94 0.42
CA ARG A 285 6.38 -18.28 0.98
C ARG A 285 7.12 -19.37 0.21
N GLU A 286 7.19 -19.23 -1.12
CA GLU A 286 7.93 -20.16 -1.99
C GLU A 286 9.45 -20.01 -1.79
N ILE A 287 9.90 -18.79 -1.52
CA ILE A 287 11.31 -18.50 -1.24
C ILE A 287 11.74 -19.07 0.12
N GLU A 288 10.94 -18.87 1.17
CA GLU A 288 11.22 -19.48 2.49
C GLU A 288 11.26 -21.01 2.41
N LYS A 289 10.33 -21.62 1.66
CA LYS A 289 10.34 -23.05 1.42
C LYS A 289 11.61 -23.50 0.69
N ALA A 290 11.98 -22.83 -0.39
CA ALA A 290 13.19 -23.15 -1.15
C ALA A 290 14.48 -22.99 -0.33
N ASP A 291 14.55 -21.96 0.53
CA ASP A 291 15.64 -21.77 1.49
C ASP A 291 15.73 -22.93 2.47
N SER A 292 14.61 -23.34 3.07
CA SER A 292 14.55 -24.48 3.98
C SER A 292 14.97 -25.81 3.34
N GLU A 293 14.85 -25.92 2.01
CA GLU A 293 15.29 -27.06 1.19
C GLU A 293 16.76 -26.92 0.73
N GLY A 294 17.47 -25.86 1.15
CA GLY A 294 18.90 -25.65 0.89
C GLY A 294 19.21 -24.90 -0.41
N ASN A 295 18.25 -24.16 -0.98
CA ASN A 295 18.50 -23.36 -2.18
C ASN A 295 19.31 -22.10 -1.84
N GLU A 296 20.57 -22.03 -2.29
CA GLU A 296 21.51 -20.94 -2.00
C GLU A 296 21.02 -19.57 -2.49
N ARG A 297 20.36 -19.49 -3.65
CA ARG A 297 19.87 -18.23 -4.19
C ARG A 297 18.60 -17.74 -3.47
N ALA A 298 17.76 -18.65 -2.99
CA ALA A 298 16.64 -18.30 -2.12
C ALA A 298 17.13 -17.75 -0.79
N HIS A 299 18.15 -18.40 -0.19
CA HIS A 299 18.83 -17.93 1.01
C HIS A 299 19.39 -16.51 0.83
N LEU A 300 20.14 -16.28 -0.24
CA LEU A 300 20.69 -14.96 -0.57
C LEU A 300 19.58 -13.90 -0.73
N ALA A 301 18.49 -14.24 -1.41
CA ALA A 301 17.36 -13.32 -1.61
C ALA A 301 16.73 -12.90 -0.26
N LEU A 302 16.53 -13.84 0.67
CA LEU A 302 16.04 -13.55 2.03
C LEU A 302 17.03 -12.70 2.83
N GLN A 303 18.32 -13.01 2.78
CA GLN A 303 19.34 -12.20 3.44
C GLN A 303 19.34 -10.75 2.93
N MET A 304 19.29 -10.56 1.61
CA MET A 304 19.24 -9.22 0.99
C MET A 304 17.96 -8.47 1.39
N TYR A 305 16.83 -9.16 1.42
CA TYR A 305 15.53 -8.61 1.77
C TYR A 305 15.54 -8.09 3.22
N ASN A 306 15.91 -8.94 4.18
CA ASN A 306 15.97 -8.61 5.60
C ASN A 306 17.02 -7.53 5.89
N TYR A 307 18.17 -7.58 5.19
CA TYR A 307 19.23 -6.56 5.31
C TYR A 307 18.76 -5.17 4.87
N ARG A 308 17.99 -5.06 3.77
CA ARG A 308 17.45 -3.78 3.31
C ARG A 308 16.45 -3.21 4.30
N ILE A 309 15.56 -4.02 4.85
CA ILE A 309 14.61 -3.59 5.89
C ILE A 309 15.36 -3.08 7.11
N LYS A 310 16.34 -3.85 7.61
CA LYS A 310 17.19 -3.45 8.74
C LYS A 310 17.86 -2.09 8.52
N LYS A 311 18.43 -1.86 7.34
CA LYS A 311 19.07 -0.59 6.99
C LYS A 311 18.08 0.57 7.07
N TYR A 312 16.89 0.45 6.51
CA TYR A 312 15.88 1.50 6.56
C TYR A 312 15.37 1.77 7.98
N ILE A 313 15.23 0.74 8.82
CA ILE A 313 14.91 0.94 10.25
C ILE A 313 16.01 1.77 10.93
N GLY A 314 17.29 1.44 10.71
CA GLY A 314 18.42 2.19 11.25
C GLY A 314 18.50 3.63 10.73
N GLU A 315 18.30 3.82 9.43
CA GLU A 315 18.27 5.13 8.77
C GLU A 315 17.19 6.03 9.35
N TYR A 316 15.99 5.52 9.52
CA TYR A 316 14.87 6.30 10.04
C TYR A 316 14.93 6.52 11.55
N ALA A 317 15.50 5.59 12.30
CA ALA A 317 15.82 5.84 13.70
C ALA A 317 16.83 6.99 13.84
N ALA A 318 17.85 7.06 12.97
CA ALA A 318 18.80 8.18 12.93
C ALA A 318 18.12 9.49 12.51
N ALA A 319 17.29 9.48 11.45
CA ALA A 319 16.58 10.67 10.98
C ALA A 319 15.63 11.27 12.03
N MET A 320 14.98 10.43 12.83
CA MET A 320 14.10 10.86 13.93
C MET A 320 14.84 11.25 15.21
N GLY A 321 16.12 10.87 15.34
CA GLY A 321 16.88 11.01 16.59
C GLY A 321 16.42 10.00 17.65
N GLY A 322 16.16 8.75 17.24
CA GLY A 322 15.69 7.63 18.03
C GLY A 322 14.39 7.03 17.51
N VAL A 323 13.93 5.95 18.11
CA VAL A 323 12.69 5.25 17.81
C VAL A 323 12.06 4.76 19.10
N ASP A 324 10.74 4.85 19.20
CA ASP A 324 9.95 4.38 20.34
C ASP A 324 9.16 3.11 19.98
N ILE A 325 8.63 3.06 18.74
CA ILE A 325 7.78 1.96 18.27
C ILE A 325 8.18 1.57 16.84
N ILE A 326 8.24 0.26 16.58
CA ILE A 326 8.33 -0.32 15.24
C ILE A 326 7.06 -1.13 15.00
N VAL A 327 6.40 -0.89 13.85
CA VAL A 327 5.16 -1.58 13.48
C VAL A 327 5.38 -2.40 12.22
N TRP A 328 5.05 -3.69 12.29
CA TRP A 328 5.02 -4.59 11.15
C TRP A 328 3.59 -4.77 10.65
N THR A 329 3.41 -4.73 9.34
CA THR A 329 2.10 -4.86 8.70
C THR A 329 2.22 -5.36 7.25
N ALA A 330 1.10 -5.57 6.59
CA ALA A 330 0.94 -6.15 5.25
C ALA A 330 1.37 -7.63 5.16
N GLY A 331 1.14 -8.21 3.98
CA GLY A 331 1.14 -9.65 3.80
C GLY A 331 2.35 -10.41 4.34
N VAL A 332 3.57 -9.94 4.09
CA VAL A 332 4.80 -10.52 4.62
C VAL A 332 5.01 -10.12 6.09
N GLY A 333 4.86 -8.82 6.40
CA GLY A 333 5.02 -8.31 7.76
C GLY A 333 4.06 -8.97 8.77
N GLU A 334 2.84 -9.28 8.35
CA GLU A 334 1.82 -9.90 9.20
C GLU A 334 1.99 -11.42 9.36
N ASN A 335 2.54 -12.11 8.35
CA ASN A 335 2.47 -13.56 8.28
C ASN A 335 3.82 -14.28 8.37
N GLN A 336 4.96 -13.58 8.20
CA GLN A 336 6.29 -14.18 8.18
C GLN A 336 7.11 -13.74 9.39
N GLU A 337 7.16 -14.59 10.41
CA GLU A 337 7.85 -14.31 11.67
C GLU A 337 9.35 -14.21 11.51
N ASP A 338 9.95 -15.00 10.61
CA ASP A 338 11.40 -15.02 10.38
C ASP A 338 11.87 -13.69 9.76
N VAL A 339 11.09 -13.11 8.84
CA VAL A 339 11.39 -11.79 8.28
C VAL A 339 11.42 -10.70 9.36
N ARG A 340 10.44 -10.70 10.28
CA ARG A 340 10.40 -9.76 11.40
C ARG A 340 11.57 -9.98 12.34
N TRP A 341 11.86 -11.24 12.65
CA TRP A 341 12.95 -11.62 13.54
C TRP A 341 14.29 -11.20 12.97
N ASP A 342 14.64 -11.66 11.77
CA ASP A 342 15.94 -11.43 11.14
C ASP A 342 16.21 -9.97 10.81
N SER A 343 15.19 -9.23 10.41
CA SER A 343 15.31 -7.80 10.15
C SER A 343 15.60 -6.98 11.41
N CYS A 344 15.24 -7.48 12.59
CA CYS A 344 15.49 -6.81 13.87
C CYS A 344 16.81 -7.25 14.54
N GLN A 345 17.43 -8.36 14.11
CA GLN A 345 18.71 -8.80 14.70
C GLN A 345 19.84 -7.79 14.41
N GLY A 346 20.65 -7.48 15.40
CA GLY A 346 21.72 -6.47 15.29
C GLY A 346 21.25 -5.03 15.43
N LEU A 347 19.98 -4.80 15.83
CA LEU A 347 19.43 -3.49 16.16
C LEU A 347 19.26 -3.27 17.66
N GLU A 348 19.85 -4.14 18.50
CA GLU A 348 19.81 -4.07 19.97
C GLU A 348 20.39 -2.74 20.50
N PHE A 349 21.34 -2.14 19.78
CA PHE A 349 21.90 -0.82 20.12
C PHE A 349 20.88 0.32 20.07
N LEU A 350 19.78 0.14 19.34
CA LEU A 350 18.63 1.08 19.35
C LEU A 350 17.71 0.85 20.55
N GLY A 351 17.92 -0.22 21.31
CA GLY A 351 17.05 -0.61 22.42
C GLY A 351 15.96 -1.62 22.04
N ILE A 352 16.07 -2.22 20.86
CA ILE A 352 15.16 -3.27 20.38
C ILE A 352 15.59 -4.59 21.00
N LYS A 353 14.62 -5.31 21.59
CA LYS A 353 14.80 -6.67 22.06
C LYS A 353 13.58 -7.49 21.67
N MET A 354 13.76 -8.36 20.68
CA MET A 354 12.68 -9.22 20.19
C MET A 354 12.39 -10.36 21.17
N ASP A 355 11.13 -10.77 21.23
CA ASP A 355 10.68 -11.96 21.94
C ASP A 355 10.25 -13.03 20.93
N LYS A 356 10.93 -14.17 20.90
CA LYS A 356 10.71 -15.22 19.92
C LYS A 356 9.32 -15.87 20.04
N GLU A 357 8.88 -16.11 21.27
CA GLU A 357 7.56 -16.69 21.56
C GLU A 357 6.44 -15.71 21.18
N ALA A 358 6.58 -14.43 21.55
CA ALA A 358 5.62 -13.41 21.20
C ALA A 358 5.57 -13.18 19.69
N ASN A 359 6.71 -13.26 18.98
CA ASN A 359 6.79 -13.11 17.53
C ASN A 359 6.17 -14.28 16.75
N HIS A 360 6.00 -15.45 17.39
CA HIS A 360 5.29 -16.58 16.78
C HIS A 360 3.78 -16.32 16.72
N CYS A 361 3.38 -15.43 15.80
CA CYS A 361 2.00 -15.03 15.57
C CYS A 361 1.79 -14.54 14.13
N ARG A 362 0.53 -14.54 13.67
CA ARG A 362 0.13 -14.13 12.31
C ARG A 362 -1.18 -13.36 12.35
N GLY A 363 -1.25 -12.23 11.64
CA GLY A 363 -2.49 -11.50 11.39
C GLY A 363 -3.24 -11.01 12.62
N VAL A 364 -2.56 -10.77 13.74
CA VAL A 364 -3.17 -10.33 15.00
C VAL A 364 -2.43 -9.13 15.57
N GLU A 365 -3.13 -8.25 16.27
CA GLU A 365 -2.49 -7.17 17.02
C GLU A 365 -1.73 -7.74 18.21
N ARG A 366 -0.42 -7.52 18.23
CA ARG A 366 0.44 -8.06 19.29
C ARG A 366 1.73 -7.26 19.47
N VAL A 367 2.16 -7.11 20.72
CA VAL A 367 3.54 -6.71 21.04
C VAL A 367 4.42 -7.94 20.87
N ILE A 368 5.44 -7.85 20.02
CA ILE A 368 6.37 -8.94 19.68
C ILE A 368 7.80 -8.68 20.16
N SER A 369 8.01 -7.58 20.89
CA SER A 369 9.24 -7.30 21.63
C SER A 369 9.16 -7.81 23.07
N ALA A 370 10.31 -8.09 23.65
CA ALA A 370 10.41 -8.49 25.05
C ALA A 370 9.85 -7.40 26.00
N PRO A 371 9.35 -7.77 27.18
CA PRO A 371 8.78 -6.80 28.14
C PRO A 371 9.76 -5.69 28.55
N ASP A 372 11.05 -5.99 28.61
CA ASP A 372 12.14 -5.08 28.96
C ASP A 372 12.76 -4.36 27.75
N SER A 373 12.20 -4.54 26.54
CA SER A 373 12.60 -3.80 25.36
C SER A 373 12.24 -2.32 25.52
N LYS A 374 13.21 -1.42 25.27
CA LYS A 374 12.96 0.03 25.25
C LYS A 374 12.08 0.45 24.08
N VAL A 375 12.36 -0.12 22.91
CA VAL A 375 11.56 0.07 21.71
C VAL A 375 10.50 -1.01 21.66
N LYS A 376 9.24 -0.63 21.55
CA LYS A 376 8.15 -1.60 21.35
C LYS A 376 8.11 -2.01 19.89
N VAL A 377 8.15 -3.31 19.64
CA VAL A 377 7.94 -3.87 18.30
C VAL A 377 6.58 -4.55 18.31
N CYS A 378 5.73 -4.13 17.37
CA CYS A 378 4.34 -4.55 17.31
C CYS A 378 3.98 -5.10 15.93
N LEU A 379 3.08 -6.06 15.92
CA LEU A 379 2.36 -6.51 14.74
C LEU A 379 0.98 -5.87 14.77
N ILE A 380 0.62 -5.11 13.74
CA ILE A 380 -0.68 -4.48 13.57
C ILE A 380 -1.16 -4.76 12.13
N PRO A 381 -2.16 -5.61 11.93
CA PRO A 381 -2.76 -5.81 10.61
C PRO A 381 -3.31 -4.50 10.05
N THR A 382 -3.02 -4.23 8.77
CA THR A 382 -3.52 -3.02 8.11
C THR A 382 -4.95 -3.18 7.63
N ASP A 383 -5.72 -2.08 7.65
CA ASP A 383 -7.01 -1.96 6.98
C ASP A 383 -7.09 -0.60 6.28
N GLU A 384 -6.66 -0.58 5.02
CA GLU A 384 -6.64 0.63 4.21
C GLU A 384 -8.06 1.07 3.82
N GLU A 385 -8.95 0.12 3.61
CA GLU A 385 -10.30 0.39 3.16
C GLU A 385 -11.13 1.08 4.25
N ILE A 386 -10.95 0.73 5.53
CA ILE A 386 -11.66 1.43 6.61
C ILE A 386 -11.21 2.89 6.73
N VAL A 387 -9.94 3.18 6.45
CA VAL A 387 -9.45 4.57 6.43
C VAL A 387 -10.13 5.36 5.33
N ILE A 388 -10.28 4.77 4.14
CA ILE A 388 -10.99 5.39 3.01
C ILE A 388 -12.46 5.62 3.38
N ALA A 389 -13.12 4.66 4.02
CA ALA A 389 -14.50 4.78 4.45
C ALA A 389 -14.68 5.90 5.50
N ARG A 390 -13.78 5.99 6.49
CA ARG A 390 -13.79 7.04 7.53
C ARG A 390 -13.60 8.43 6.93
N ASP A 391 -12.60 8.61 6.04
CA ASP A 391 -12.39 9.89 5.35
C ASP A 391 -13.60 10.28 4.49
N THR A 392 -14.20 9.29 3.81
CA THR A 392 -15.41 9.50 3.02
C THR A 392 -16.55 9.98 3.90
N MET A 393 -16.83 9.28 5.01
CA MET A 393 -17.87 9.67 5.96
C MET A 393 -17.63 11.09 6.50
N GLU A 394 -16.41 11.40 6.92
CA GLU A 394 -16.07 12.71 7.46
C GLU A 394 -16.33 13.85 6.47
N LEU A 395 -15.96 13.65 5.20
CA LEU A 395 -16.08 14.70 4.19
C LEU A 395 -17.52 14.90 3.71
N VAL A 396 -18.31 13.83 3.58
CA VAL A 396 -19.70 13.94 3.12
C VAL A 396 -20.70 14.33 4.22
N SER A 397 -20.28 14.24 5.50
CA SER A 397 -21.11 14.65 6.64
C SER A 397 -20.96 16.12 7.01
N LYS A 398 -20.04 16.84 6.38
CA LYS A 398 -19.82 18.31 6.57
C LYS A 398 -20.68 19.12 5.60
#